data_13ef2ef7042fc4c984fe81ee6934fa58
#
_entry.id   13ef2ef7042fc4c984fe81ee6934fa58
#
_cell.length_a   1.000
_cell.length_b   1.000
_cell.length_c   1.000
_cell.angle_alpha   90.00
_cell.angle_beta   90.00
_cell.angle_gamma   90.00
#
_symmetry.space_group_name_H-M   'P 1'
#
loop_
_entity.id
_entity.type
_entity.pdbx_description
1 polymer ?
#
loop_
_entity_poly.entity_id
_entity_poly.type
_entity_poly.pdbx_seq_one_letter_code
_entity_poly.pdbx_strand_id
1 'polypeptide(L)'
;PALFHCNGGKDRTGLIAALVLGLAGVPKETIAEDYAITGKYLLSRHVAAEAKIGNDVSDMTWQEYRDLVCPPEIMYGALGHIEQRYGGIEEYAVEIGLSSGQIASIREVIVE
;
A
#
# COMPACT_ATOMS: atom_id res chain seq x y z
N PRO A 1 1.93 -0.95 -20.07
CA PRO A 1 2.12 -0.09 -18.90
C PRO A 1 0.80 0.42 -18.35
N ALA A 2 0.74 0.60 -17.05
CA ALA A 2 -0.44 1.10 -16.36
C ALA A 2 -0.06 2.06 -15.25
N LEU A 3 -0.90 3.07 -15.03
CA LEU A 3 -0.74 4.03 -13.95
C LEU A 3 -2.05 4.09 -13.17
N PHE A 4 -1.97 4.04 -11.85
CA PHE A 4 -3.13 4.24 -10.98
C PHE A 4 -2.77 5.14 -9.81
N HIS A 5 -3.74 5.91 -9.33
CA HIS A 5 -3.55 6.81 -8.21
C HIS A 5 -4.87 7.09 -7.49
N CYS A 6 -4.78 7.59 -6.27
CA CYS A 6 -5.90 8.17 -5.55
C CYS A 6 -5.54 9.60 -5.17
N ASN A 7 -6.26 10.22 -4.24
CA ASN A 7 -5.99 11.62 -3.90
C ASN A 7 -4.61 11.84 -3.29
N GLY A 8 -4.25 11.04 -2.28
CA GLY A 8 -2.95 11.14 -1.60
C GLY A 8 -1.89 10.15 -2.05
N GLY A 9 -2.28 9.15 -2.86
CA GLY A 9 -1.37 8.09 -3.29
C GLY A 9 -0.95 7.14 -2.17
N LYS A 10 -1.66 7.13 -1.04
CA LYS A 10 -1.27 6.36 0.15
C LYS A 10 -2.17 5.15 0.38
N ASP A 11 -3.42 5.37 0.79
CA ASP A 11 -4.23 4.25 1.30
C ASP A 11 -4.90 3.44 0.19
N ARG A 12 -5.73 4.06 -0.65
CA ARG A 12 -6.41 3.34 -1.74
C ARG A 12 -5.42 2.83 -2.77
N THR A 13 -4.45 3.66 -3.14
CA THR A 13 -3.38 3.27 -4.06
C THR A 13 -2.53 2.17 -3.46
N GLY A 14 -2.20 2.28 -2.16
CA GLY A 14 -1.43 1.28 -1.43
C GLY A 14 -2.14 -0.07 -1.36
N LEU A 15 -3.46 -0.06 -1.19
CA LEU A 15 -4.23 -1.30 -1.16
C LEU A 15 -4.22 -2.00 -2.53
N ILE A 16 -4.40 -1.25 -3.62
CA ILE A 16 -4.33 -1.83 -4.98
C ILE A 16 -2.92 -2.37 -5.25
N ALA A 17 -1.88 -1.64 -4.88
CA ALA A 17 -0.50 -2.11 -5.03
C ALA A 17 -0.28 -3.41 -4.23
N ALA A 18 -0.80 -3.47 -3.01
CA ALA A 18 -0.71 -4.66 -2.17
C ALA A 18 -1.38 -5.88 -2.81
N LEU A 19 -2.56 -5.69 -3.40
CA LEU A 19 -3.27 -6.77 -4.07
C LEU A 19 -2.49 -7.29 -5.29
N VAL A 20 -1.95 -6.38 -6.10
CA VAL A 20 -1.16 -6.75 -7.29
C VAL A 20 0.12 -7.48 -6.88
N LEU A 21 0.85 -6.94 -5.89
CA LEU A 21 2.07 -7.56 -5.39
C LEU A 21 1.78 -8.93 -4.76
N GLY A 22 0.70 -9.04 -4.00
CA GLY A 22 0.29 -10.30 -3.39
C GLY A 22 -0.07 -11.36 -4.42
N LEU A 23 -0.75 -10.98 -5.49
CA LEU A 23 -1.05 -11.91 -6.60
C LEU A 23 0.24 -12.36 -7.30
N ALA A 24 1.26 -11.53 -7.33
CA ALA A 24 2.57 -11.88 -7.88
C ALA A 24 3.42 -12.74 -6.94
N GLY A 25 2.94 -13.00 -5.73
CA GLY A 25 3.64 -13.85 -4.77
C GLY A 25 4.60 -13.13 -3.85
N VAL A 26 4.54 -11.80 -3.79
CA VAL A 26 5.40 -11.02 -2.90
C VAL A 26 4.97 -11.25 -1.44
N PRO A 27 5.92 -11.51 -0.51
CA PRO A 27 5.60 -11.72 0.89
C PRO A 27 4.92 -10.51 1.53
N LYS A 28 4.03 -10.75 2.48
CA LYS A 28 3.29 -9.68 3.17
C LYS A 28 4.21 -8.68 3.88
N GLU A 29 5.34 -9.13 4.37
CA GLU A 29 6.34 -8.28 5.02
C GLU A 29 6.87 -7.22 4.05
N THR A 30 7.20 -7.63 2.83
CA THR A 30 7.67 -6.74 1.77
C THR A 30 6.58 -5.78 1.32
N ILE A 31 5.34 -6.27 1.21
CA ILE A 31 4.18 -5.44 0.86
C ILE A 31 3.96 -4.35 1.91
N ALA A 32 4.04 -4.72 3.19
CA ALA A 32 3.85 -3.77 4.29
C ALA A 32 4.95 -2.70 4.32
N GLU A 33 6.19 -3.08 4.04
CA GLU A 33 7.31 -2.14 3.97
C GLU A 33 7.17 -1.21 2.76
N ASP A 34 6.73 -1.72 1.62
CA ASP A 34 6.46 -0.92 0.42
C ASP A 34 5.41 0.14 0.71
N TYR A 35 4.33 -0.23 1.38
CA TYR A 35 3.30 0.70 1.82
C TYR A 35 3.88 1.78 2.74
N ALA A 36 4.67 1.37 3.72
CA ALA A 36 5.23 2.27 4.73
C ALA A 36 6.22 3.29 4.15
N ILE A 37 6.88 2.96 3.05
CA ILE A 37 7.80 3.88 2.35
C ILE A 37 7.08 5.14 1.87
N THR A 38 5.77 5.10 1.74
CA THR A 38 4.96 6.28 1.40
C THR A 38 5.28 7.46 2.33
N GLY A 39 5.57 7.20 3.61
CA GLY A 39 5.94 8.24 4.55
C GLY A 39 7.17 9.04 4.12
N LYS A 40 8.12 8.38 3.48
CA LYS A 40 9.33 9.04 2.97
C LYS A 40 9.00 10.08 1.89
N TYR A 41 8.05 9.77 1.03
CA TYR A 41 7.70 10.63 -0.11
C TYR A 41 6.67 11.69 0.25
N LEU A 42 5.90 11.52 1.31
CA LEU A 42 4.87 12.47 1.71
C LEU A 42 5.31 13.43 2.82
N LEU A 43 6.47 13.20 3.43
CA LEU A 43 6.94 14.02 4.55
C LEU A 43 7.06 15.50 4.18
N SER A 44 7.62 15.82 3.02
CA SER A 44 7.80 17.22 2.62
C SER A 44 6.47 17.96 2.49
N ARG A 45 5.43 17.28 2.00
CA ARG A 45 4.08 17.86 1.92
C ARG A 45 3.49 18.11 3.29
N HIS A 46 3.72 17.17 4.21
CA HIS A 46 3.27 17.31 5.59
C HIS A 46 3.94 18.52 6.27
N VAL A 47 5.28 18.63 6.14
CA VAL A 47 6.03 19.74 6.72
C VAL A 47 5.52 21.07 6.18
N ALA A 48 5.28 21.17 4.87
CA ALA A 48 4.77 22.38 4.24
C ALA A 48 3.35 22.73 4.73
N ALA A 49 2.49 21.72 4.87
CA ALA A 49 1.12 21.92 5.33
C ALA A 49 1.09 22.41 6.79
N GLU A 50 1.92 21.82 7.66
CA GLU A 50 2.02 22.22 9.06
C GLU A 50 2.56 23.63 9.20
N ALA A 51 3.54 24.02 8.37
CA ALA A 51 4.09 25.37 8.37
C ALA A 51 3.03 26.42 8.07
N LYS A 52 2.07 26.11 7.20
CA LYS A 52 0.99 27.03 6.84
C LYS A 52 0.06 27.37 8.00
N ILE A 53 -0.04 26.47 8.97
CA ILE A 53 -0.88 26.69 10.16
C ILE A 53 -0.04 27.00 11.41
N GLY A 54 1.23 27.35 11.22
CA GLY A 54 2.11 27.83 12.28
C GLY A 54 2.86 26.77 13.05
N ASN A 55 2.84 25.51 12.59
CA ASN A 55 3.57 24.41 13.23
C ASN A 55 4.87 24.12 12.51
N ASP A 56 5.98 24.12 13.27
CA ASP A 56 7.29 23.77 12.72
C ASP A 56 7.61 22.32 13.06
N VAL A 57 7.51 21.44 12.07
CA VAL A 57 7.87 20.03 12.18
C VAL A 57 9.00 19.66 11.21
N SER A 58 9.83 20.67 10.86
CA SER A 58 10.89 20.52 9.86
C SER A 58 11.99 19.54 10.26
N ASP A 59 12.13 19.23 11.55
CA ASP A 59 13.08 18.24 12.07
C ASP A 59 12.51 16.83 12.18
N MET A 60 11.24 16.65 11.81
CA MET A 60 10.61 15.32 11.83
C MET A 60 11.26 14.39 10.79
N THR A 61 11.61 13.17 11.20
CA THR A 61 12.13 12.17 10.27
C THR A 61 10.99 11.49 9.52
N TRP A 62 11.31 10.89 8.37
CA TRP A 62 10.28 10.17 7.61
C TRP A 62 9.79 8.93 8.37
N GLN A 63 10.63 8.33 9.20
CA GLN A 63 10.25 7.20 10.04
C GLN A 63 9.22 7.63 11.09
N GLU A 64 9.43 8.79 11.71
CA GLU A 64 8.46 9.34 12.66
C GLU A 64 7.13 9.63 11.99
N TYR A 65 7.16 10.22 10.79
CA TYR A 65 5.96 10.49 10.03
C TYR A 65 5.26 9.21 9.60
N ARG A 66 6.02 8.22 9.13
CA ARG A 66 5.50 6.90 8.77
C ARG A 66 4.73 6.27 9.95
N ASP A 67 5.32 6.31 11.13
CA ASP A 67 4.72 5.70 12.33
C ASP A 67 3.41 6.38 12.73
N LEU A 68 3.24 7.65 12.36
CA LEU A 68 1.99 8.37 12.61
C LEU A 68 0.89 8.04 11.59
N VAL A 69 1.22 7.91 10.31
CA VAL A 69 0.21 7.94 9.25
C VAL A 69 0.15 6.69 8.37
N CYS A 70 1.24 5.95 8.26
CA CYS A 70 1.30 4.75 7.42
C CYS A 70 2.24 3.69 7.98
N PRO A 71 2.12 3.31 9.27
CA PRO A 71 2.95 2.26 9.80
C PRO A 71 2.65 0.93 9.10
N PRO A 72 3.65 0.02 9.01
CA PRO A 72 3.46 -1.27 8.35
C PRO A 72 2.29 -2.08 8.93
N GLU A 73 1.97 -1.88 10.20
CA GLU A 73 0.89 -2.57 10.92
C GLU A 73 -0.48 -2.33 10.27
N ILE A 74 -0.71 -1.17 9.68
CA ILE A 74 -1.95 -0.88 8.95
C ILE A 74 -2.11 -1.84 7.77
N MET A 75 -1.05 -2.05 7.01
CA MET A 75 -1.09 -2.98 5.88
C MET A 75 -1.17 -4.43 6.34
N TYR A 76 -0.46 -4.81 7.41
CA TYR A 76 -0.59 -6.13 8.00
C TYR A 76 -2.03 -6.40 8.44
N GLY A 77 -2.68 -5.39 9.03
CA GLY A 77 -4.09 -5.51 9.43
C GLY A 77 -5.01 -5.73 8.23
N ALA A 78 -4.80 -5.00 7.14
CA ALA A 78 -5.60 -5.14 5.93
C ALA A 78 -5.39 -6.53 5.29
N LEU A 79 -4.15 -6.97 5.17
CA LEU A 79 -3.82 -8.29 4.60
C LEU A 79 -4.35 -9.42 5.49
N GLY A 80 -4.25 -9.27 6.81
CA GLY A 80 -4.79 -10.24 7.79
C GLY A 80 -6.30 -10.35 7.69
N HIS A 81 -6.99 -9.24 7.50
CA HIS A 81 -8.44 -9.24 7.29
C HIS A 81 -8.81 -10.02 6.01
N ILE A 82 -8.08 -9.80 4.93
CA ILE A 82 -8.30 -10.51 3.67
C ILE A 82 -8.08 -12.02 3.86
N GLU A 83 -7.02 -12.41 4.56
CA GLU A 83 -6.76 -13.81 4.87
C GLU A 83 -7.88 -14.45 5.69
N GLN A 84 -8.34 -13.75 6.72
CA GLN A 84 -9.39 -14.25 7.62
C GLN A 84 -10.73 -14.39 6.92
N ARG A 85 -11.11 -13.40 6.12
CA ARG A 85 -12.44 -13.36 5.51
C ARG A 85 -12.53 -14.15 4.22
N TYR A 86 -11.47 -14.17 3.41
CA TYR A 86 -11.51 -14.74 2.06
C TYR A 86 -10.55 -15.92 1.86
N GLY A 87 -9.60 -16.10 2.75
CA GLY A 87 -8.59 -17.14 2.64
C GLY A 87 -7.26 -16.67 2.10
N GLY A 88 -7.23 -15.50 1.46
CA GLY A 88 -6.00 -14.91 0.90
C GLY A 88 -6.32 -13.93 -0.21
N ILE A 89 -5.29 -13.32 -0.78
CA ILE A 89 -5.43 -12.31 -1.84
C ILE A 89 -6.00 -12.94 -3.11
N GLU A 90 -5.55 -14.12 -3.47
CA GLU A 90 -6.05 -14.80 -4.69
C GLU A 90 -7.54 -15.11 -4.56
N GLU A 91 -7.95 -15.64 -3.41
CA GLU A 91 -9.34 -15.97 -3.12
C GLU A 91 -10.20 -14.69 -3.11
N TYR A 92 -9.66 -13.60 -2.56
CA TYR A 92 -10.32 -12.31 -2.60
C TYR A 92 -10.50 -11.82 -4.05
N ALA A 93 -9.47 -11.95 -4.87
CA ALA A 93 -9.52 -11.54 -6.28
C ALA A 93 -10.62 -12.30 -7.05
N VAL A 94 -10.74 -13.59 -6.80
CA VAL A 94 -11.81 -14.41 -7.39
C VAL A 94 -13.18 -13.93 -6.91
N GLU A 95 -13.31 -13.64 -5.62
CA GLU A 95 -14.59 -13.19 -5.03
C GLU A 95 -15.08 -11.88 -5.66
N ILE A 96 -14.17 -10.95 -5.98
CA ILE A 96 -14.54 -9.67 -6.60
C ILE A 96 -14.68 -9.76 -8.11
N GLY A 97 -14.54 -10.95 -8.70
CA GLY A 97 -14.88 -11.19 -10.10
C GLY A 97 -13.74 -11.46 -11.07
N LEU A 98 -12.48 -11.58 -10.59
CA LEU A 98 -11.38 -11.93 -11.49
C LEU A 98 -11.41 -13.44 -11.81
N SER A 99 -11.18 -13.75 -13.07
CA SER A 99 -11.02 -15.15 -13.50
C SER A 99 -9.60 -15.62 -13.20
N SER A 100 -9.40 -16.94 -13.17
CA SER A 100 -8.07 -17.52 -13.02
C SER A 100 -7.12 -17.10 -14.14
N GLY A 101 -7.65 -16.91 -15.35
CA GLY A 101 -6.87 -16.43 -16.49
C GLY A 101 -6.41 -14.98 -16.31
N GLN A 102 -7.26 -14.13 -15.76
CA GLN A 102 -6.91 -12.74 -15.45
C GLN A 102 -5.85 -12.67 -14.37
N ILE A 103 -5.97 -13.47 -13.32
CA ILE A 103 -4.97 -13.54 -12.26
C ILE A 103 -3.62 -14.00 -12.81
N ALA A 104 -3.61 -15.02 -13.65
CA ALA A 104 -2.40 -15.51 -14.29
C ALA A 104 -1.74 -14.43 -15.16
N SER A 105 -2.55 -13.65 -15.89
CA SER A 105 -2.06 -12.55 -16.72
C SER A 105 -1.40 -11.46 -15.88
N ILE A 106 -1.99 -11.11 -14.75
CA ILE A 106 -1.41 -10.12 -13.83
C ILE A 106 -0.05 -10.60 -13.33
N ARG A 107 0.04 -11.86 -12.89
CA ARG A 107 1.31 -12.45 -12.44
C ARG A 107 2.39 -12.39 -13.51
N GLU A 108 2.03 -12.77 -14.72
CA GLU A 108 2.98 -12.80 -15.84
C GLU A 108 3.56 -11.44 -16.12
N VAL A 109 2.73 -10.40 -16.13
CA VAL A 109 3.16 -9.03 -16.41
C VAL A 109 4.04 -8.47 -15.28
N ILE A 110 3.69 -8.75 -14.03
CA ILE A 110 4.39 -8.18 -12.87
C ILE A 110 5.73 -8.88 -12.59
N VAL A 111 5.79 -10.19 -12.73
CA VAL A 111 6.98 -10.98 -12.40
C VAL A 111 8.02 -10.93 -13.51
N GLU A 112 7.61 -10.60 -14.70
CA GLU A 112 8.51 -10.41 -15.83
C GLU A 112 9.41 -9.15 -15.64
#